data_babe4b960c0e648c90a18854dd1a9b40
#
_entry.id   babe4b960c0e648c90a18854dd1a9b40
#
_cell.length_a   1.000
_cell.length_b   1.000
_cell.length_c   1.000
_cell.angle_alpha   90.00
_cell.angle_beta   90.00
_cell.angle_gamma   90.00
#
_symmetry.space_group_name_H-M   'P 1'
#
loop_
_entity.id
_entity.type
_entity.pdbx_description
1 polymer ?
#
loop_
_entity_poly.entity_id
_entity_poly.type
_entity_poly.pdbx_seq_one_letter_code
_entity_poly.pdbx_strand_id
1 'polypeptide(L)'
;IVGGLRAVVISDVIQLILLTTAVLVSLILIGDSISWDFFSSNRDMTLLNDWGFSGNDYGFWPMLFGGIFLYAAYYGCDQSQAQRILATKSPQETGKVLVLNGLFRFPLVLLYCFLGLGLAIFSLQDAQLIDSLPLLESGKRNYNLVFPQFVSQNFSPGLVGLVLVGLVAAAMSSIDSALNSLAAVTVEDFIKPKLKNQTSGKDLLLYGRICTIFWAIFAIAFSFYVEDIAPTVLEAVNKIGSMVNGPILALVTIAILAGKRARESFALIGFWCGLVSNFLTAYLLPDVSWLWWNVIGFCVSI
;
A
#
# COMPACT_ATOMS: atom_id res chain seq x y z
N ILE A 1 13.90 13.17 -8.51
CA ILE A 1 15.27 13.43 -8.01
C ILE A 1 15.65 14.90 -8.18
N VAL A 2 15.38 15.53 -9.32
CA VAL A 2 15.81 16.92 -9.59
C VAL A 2 14.83 17.95 -9.04
N GLY A 3 13.54 17.67 -9.05
CA GLY A 3 12.47 18.62 -8.71
C GLY A 3 11.97 18.57 -7.25
N GLY A 4 12.44 17.63 -6.43
CA GLY A 4 12.02 17.46 -5.04
C GLY A 4 10.52 17.20 -4.89
N LEU A 5 9.96 17.43 -3.71
CA LEU A 5 8.57 17.14 -3.37
C LEU A 5 7.55 17.83 -4.31
N ARG A 6 7.84 19.04 -4.78
CA ARG A 6 6.94 19.77 -5.69
C ARG A 6 6.76 19.05 -7.03
N ALA A 7 7.83 18.50 -7.60
CA ALA A 7 7.75 17.74 -8.84
C ALA A 7 6.99 16.43 -8.63
N VAL A 8 7.20 15.76 -7.50
CA VAL A 8 6.45 14.54 -7.12
C VAL A 8 4.94 14.82 -7.08
N VAL A 9 4.51 15.89 -6.41
CA VAL A 9 3.07 16.24 -6.32
C VAL A 9 2.46 16.55 -7.69
N ILE A 10 3.19 17.25 -8.57
CA ILE A 10 2.69 17.56 -9.92
C ILE A 10 2.58 16.29 -10.77
N SER A 11 3.60 15.43 -10.73
CA SER A 11 3.56 14.14 -11.44
C SER A 11 2.44 13.25 -10.92
N ASP A 12 2.22 13.20 -9.60
CA ASP A 12 1.14 12.42 -8.99
C ASP A 12 -0.25 12.81 -9.53
N VAL A 13 -0.51 14.09 -9.73
CA VAL A 13 -1.80 14.57 -10.29
C VAL A 13 -1.99 14.05 -11.72
N ILE A 14 -0.97 14.16 -12.57
CA ILE A 14 -1.03 13.67 -13.95
C ILE A 14 -1.24 12.15 -13.96
N GLN A 15 -0.50 11.45 -13.14
CA GLN A 15 -0.56 9.99 -13.00
C GLN A 15 -1.93 9.53 -12.50
N LEU A 16 -2.52 10.24 -11.54
CA LEU A 16 -3.88 9.97 -11.04
C LEU A 16 -4.92 10.10 -12.16
N ILE A 17 -4.82 11.14 -13.00
CA ILE A 17 -5.74 11.34 -14.12
C ILE A 17 -5.61 10.18 -15.12
N LEU A 18 -4.37 9.82 -15.50
CA LEU A 18 -4.11 8.72 -16.43
C LEU A 18 -4.64 7.39 -15.89
N LEU A 19 -4.33 7.07 -14.63
CA LEU A 19 -4.80 5.85 -13.97
C LEU A 19 -6.32 5.78 -13.89
N THR A 20 -6.96 6.86 -13.44
CA THR A 20 -8.43 6.92 -13.32
C THR A 20 -9.09 6.76 -14.69
N THR A 21 -8.54 7.38 -15.73
CA THR A 21 -9.04 7.23 -17.11
C THR A 21 -8.90 5.78 -17.58
N ALA A 22 -7.75 5.14 -17.36
CA ALA A 22 -7.55 3.75 -17.73
C ALA A 22 -8.53 2.80 -17.01
N VAL A 23 -8.78 3.02 -15.72
CA VAL A 23 -9.76 2.23 -14.93
C VAL A 23 -11.17 2.43 -15.44
N LEU A 24 -11.58 3.68 -15.71
CA LEU A 24 -12.93 3.97 -16.24
C LEU A 24 -13.16 3.35 -17.62
N VAL A 25 -12.18 3.43 -18.53
CA VAL A 25 -12.26 2.79 -19.83
C VAL A 25 -12.36 1.25 -19.67
N SER A 26 -11.57 0.68 -18.77
CA SER A 26 -11.62 -0.76 -18.50
C SER A 26 -12.99 -1.18 -17.95
N LEU A 27 -13.57 -0.41 -17.03
CA LEU A 27 -14.91 -0.67 -16.48
C LEU A 27 -16.01 -0.64 -17.54
N ILE A 28 -15.96 0.33 -18.44
CA ILE A 28 -16.93 0.42 -19.55
C ILE A 28 -16.85 -0.84 -20.42
N LEU A 29 -15.64 -1.23 -20.83
CA LEU A 29 -15.43 -2.39 -21.71
C LEU A 29 -15.79 -3.72 -21.03
N ILE A 30 -15.49 -3.87 -19.73
CA ILE A 30 -15.93 -5.02 -18.95
C ILE A 30 -17.44 -5.04 -18.82
N GLY A 31 -18.06 -3.89 -18.51
CA GLY A 31 -19.51 -3.77 -18.38
C GLY A 31 -20.30 -4.19 -19.62
N ASP A 32 -19.76 -3.91 -20.80
CA ASP A 32 -20.34 -4.35 -22.09
C ASP A 32 -20.15 -5.87 -22.34
N SER A 33 -19.15 -6.48 -21.70
CA SER A 33 -18.77 -7.90 -21.89
C SER A 33 -19.43 -8.85 -20.91
N ILE A 34 -20.08 -8.34 -19.81
CA ILE A 34 -20.67 -9.14 -18.75
C ILE A 34 -22.16 -9.30 -18.94
N SER A 35 -22.70 -10.52 -18.78
CA SER A 35 -24.13 -10.72 -18.61
C SER A 35 -24.53 -10.50 -17.13
N TRP A 36 -25.34 -9.47 -16.87
CA TRP A 36 -25.80 -9.11 -15.52
C TRP A 36 -26.73 -10.17 -14.90
N ASP A 37 -27.37 -11.01 -15.74
CA ASP A 37 -28.19 -12.13 -15.28
C ASP A 37 -27.36 -13.19 -14.53
N PHE A 38 -26.10 -13.36 -14.92
CA PHE A 38 -25.17 -14.25 -14.24
C PHE A 38 -24.87 -13.79 -12.80
N PHE A 39 -24.76 -12.49 -12.59
CA PHE A 39 -24.54 -11.90 -11.27
C PHE A 39 -25.72 -12.12 -10.35
N SER A 40 -26.96 -12.03 -10.86
CA SER A 40 -28.19 -12.21 -10.08
C SER A 40 -28.43 -13.67 -9.67
N SER A 41 -27.92 -14.64 -10.44
CA SER A 41 -28.09 -16.08 -10.19
C SER A 41 -27.05 -16.66 -9.23
N ASN A 42 -25.86 -16.08 -9.14
CA ASN A 42 -24.76 -16.53 -8.26
C ASN A 42 -24.66 -15.66 -6.99
N ARG A 43 -25.71 -15.69 -6.16
CA ARG A 43 -25.79 -14.88 -4.93
C ARG A 43 -24.89 -15.33 -3.77
N ASP A 44 -24.13 -16.41 -3.90
CA ASP A 44 -23.26 -16.93 -2.83
C ASP A 44 -21.99 -16.09 -2.58
N MET A 45 -21.90 -14.89 -3.16
CA MET A 45 -20.86 -13.88 -2.86
C MET A 45 -21.15 -13.10 -1.56
N THR A 46 -21.70 -13.72 -0.53
CA THR A 46 -21.93 -13.04 0.75
C THR A 46 -20.65 -13.03 1.59
N LEU A 47 -19.83 -12.00 1.36
CA LEU A 47 -18.64 -11.67 2.16
C LEU A 47 -18.91 -11.42 3.65
N LEU A 48 -20.20 -11.31 4.05
CA LEU A 48 -20.61 -11.00 5.42
C LEU A 48 -20.88 -12.24 6.29
N ASN A 49 -20.66 -13.44 5.79
CA ASN A 49 -20.89 -14.68 6.55
C ASN A 49 -19.77 -14.99 7.54
N ASP A 50 -18.62 -14.34 7.42
CA ASP A 50 -17.47 -14.54 8.31
C ASP A 50 -17.21 -13.32 9.19
N TRP A 51 -17.47 -13.49 10.50
CA TRP A 51 -17.19 -12.47 11.50
C TRP A 51 -15.70 -12.39 11.89
N GLY A 52 -14.84 -13.28 11.31
CA GLY A 52 -13.38 -13.24 11.49
C GLY A 52 -12.89 -14.02 12.70
N PHE A 53 -13.63 -15.04 13.15
CA PHE A 53 -13.23 -15.96 14.22
C PHE A 53 -13.04 -17.39 13.71
N SER A 54 -13.19 -17.62 12.41
CA SER A 54 -13.14 -18.92 11.74
C SER A 54 -11.84 -19.19 10.98
N GLY A 55 -10.79 -18.38 11.18
CA GLY A 55 -9.51 -18.52 10.49
C GLY A 55 -9.45 -17.86 9.10
N ASN A 56 -10.47 -17.09 8.71
CA ASN A 56 -10.44 -16.34 7.46
C ASN A 56 -9.72 -14.99 7.64
N ASP A 57 -8.76 -14.71 6.76
CA ASP A 57 -7.96 -13.47 6.78
C ASP A 57 -8.82 -12.21 6.65
N TYR A 58 -9.94 -12.27 5.92
CA TYR A 58 -10.75 -11.10 5.55
C TYR A 58 -12.13 -11.08 6.24
N GLY A 59 -12.23 -11.61 7.46
CA GLY A 59 -13.46 -11.52 8.26
C GLY A 59 -13.78 -10.07 8.68
N PHE A 60 -15.03 -9.82 9.08
CA PHE A 60 -15.52 -8.48 9.40
C PHE A 60 -14.69 -7.77 10.49
N TRP A 61 -14.44 -8.41 11.62
CA TRP A 61 -13.71 -7.78 12.73
C TRP A 61 -12.22 -7.54 12.44
N PRO A 62 -11.48 -8.50 11.84
CA PRO A 62 -10.11 -8.24 11.40
C PRO A 62 -10.02 -7.05 10.44
N MET A 63 -10.92 -6.96 9.46
CA MET A 63 -10.95 -5.87 8.51
C MET A 63 -11.28 -4.52 9.18
N LEU A 64 -12.23 -4.49 10.11
CA LEU A 64 -12.63 -3.26 10.79
C LEU A 64 -11.51 -2.75 11.72
N PHE A 65 -11.14 -3.53 12.72
CA PHE A 65 -10.15 -3.10 13.72
C PHE A 65 -8.73 -3.10 13.15
N GLY A 66 -8.32 -4.17 12.49
CA GLY A 66 -7.01 -4.24 11.84
C GLY A 66 -6.84 -3.14 10.80
N GLY A 67 -7.89 -2.86 10.01
CA GLY A 67 -7.92 -1.77 9.05
C GLY A 67 -7.79 -0.39 9.69
N ILE A 68 -8.48 -0.11 10.81
CA ILE A 68 -8.36 1.15 11.55
C ILE A 68 -6.91 1.36 12.00
N PHE A 69 -6.28 0.37 12.62
CA PHE A 69 -4.89 0.47 13.08
C PHE A 69 -3.89 0.58 11.93
N LEU A 70 -4.09 -0.19 10.86
CA LEU A 70 -3.27 -0.13 9.66
C LEU A 70 -3.30 1.27 9.03
N TYR A 71 -4.49 1.84 8.84
CA TYR A 71 -4.63 3.18 8.27
C TYR A 71 -4.19 4.28 9.23
N ALA A 72 -4.37 4.13 10.54
CA ALA A 72 -3.82 5.05 11.53
C ALA A 72 -2.28 5.08 11.46
N ALA A 73 -1.63 3.93 11.34
CA ALA A 73 -0.18 3.84 11.13
C ALA A 73 0.23 4.46 9.79
N TYR A 74 -0.47 4.16 8.70
CA TYR A 74 -0.19 4.67 7.36
C TYR A 74 -0.25 6.20 7.30
N TYR A 75 -1.31 6.83 7.83
CA TYR A 75 -1.44 8.29 7.81
C TYR A 75 -0.65 9.00 8.92
N GLY A 76 -0.43 8.36 10.06
CA GLY A 76 0.22 8.96 11.21
C GLY A 76 1.73 8.74 11.30
N CYS A 77 2.24 7.65 10.72
CA CYS A 77 3.63 7.24 10.93
C CYS A 77 4.43 7.09 9.62
N ASP A 78 3.76 6.90 8.46
CA ASP A 78 4.45 6.74 7.19
C ASP A 78 5.05 8.08 6.74
N GLN A 79 6.38 8.10 6.57
CA GLN A 79 7.12 9.30 6.18
C GLN A 79 6.66 9.85 4.83
N SER A 80 6.24 9.03 3.89
CA SER A 80 5.75 9.48 2.58
C SER A 80 4.47 10.30 2.71
N GLN A 81 3.60 9.96 3.66
CA GLN A 81 2.39 10.71 3.98
C GLN A 81 2.71 11.92 4.88
N ALA A 82 3.55 11.72 5.90
CA ALA A 82 3.94 12.78 6.83
C ALA A 82 4.58 13.97 6.10
N GLN A 83 5.45 13.76 5.14
CA GLN A 83 6.07 14.83 4.35
C GLN A 83 5.03 15.68 3.59
N ARG A 84 3.99 15.04 3.02
CA ARG A 84 2.92 15.75 2.31
C ARG A 84 2.06 16.58 3.27
N ILE A 85 1.76 16.03 4.44
CA ILE A 85 0.99 16.68 5.49
C ILE A 85 1.78 17.88 6.06
N LEU A 86 3.06 17.70 6.36
CA LEU A 86 3.94 18.75 6.88
C LEU A 86 4.23 19.87 5.86
N ALA A 87 4.03 19.62 4.56
CA ALA A 87 4.16 20.62 3.51
C ALA A 87 2.96 21.60 3.44
N THR A 88 1.89 21.38 4.20
CA THR A 88 0.75 22.31 4.30
C THR A 88 1.12 23.56 5.12
N LYS A 89 0.46 24.68 4.84
CA LYS A 89 0.80 25.98 5.46
C LYS A 89 0.24 26.14 6.87
N SER A 90 -0.79 25.37 7.22
CA SER A 90 -1.45 25.49 8.53
C SER A 90 -2.14 24.19 8.95
N PRO A 91 -2.38 23.97 10.27
CA PRO A 91 -3.14 22.81 10.75
C PRO A 91 -4.56 22.71 10.16
N GLN A 92 -5.19 23.86 9.86
CA GLN A 92 -6.52 23.89 9.24
C GLN A 92 -6.47 23.38 7.79
N GLU A 93 -5.43 23.72 7.03
CA GLU A 93 -5.20 23.18 5.69
C GLU A 93 -4.91 21.68 5.75
N THR A 94 -4.12 21.22 6.71
CA THR A 94 -3.86 19.80 6.96
C THR A 94 -5.17 19.04 7.17
N GLY A 95 -6.06 19.53 8.04
CA GLY A 95 -7.36 18.92 8.29
C GLY A 95 -8.22 18.83 7.02
N LYS A 96 -8.27 19.89 6.21
CA LYS A 96 -8.98 19.90 4.93
C LYS A 96 -8.41 18.87 3.96
N VAL A 97 -7.10 18.79 3.82
CA VAL A 97 -6.43 17.83 2.93
C VAL A 97 -6.75 16.40 3.35
N LEU A 98 -6.72 16.07 4.64
CA LEU A 98 -7.04 14.74 5.14
C LEU A 98 -8.50 14.35 4.90
N VAL A 99 -9.44 15.27 5.16
CA VAL A 99 -10.87 15.04 4.89
C VAL A 99 -11.14 14.86 3.41
N LEU A 100 -10.60 15.74 2.56
CA LEU A 100 -10.75 15.63 1.11
C LEU A 100 -10.14 14.34 0.57
N ASN A 101 -8.97 13.94 1.07
CA ASN A 101 -8.35 12.67 0.71
C ASN A 101 -9.26 11.49 1.05
N GLY A 102 -9.85 11.45 2.25
CA GLY A 102 -10.81 10.41 2.64
C GLY A 102 -12.04 10.37 1.72
N LEU A 103 -12.62 11.55 1.44
CA LEU A 103 -13.80 11.66 0.57
C LEU A 103 -13.53 11.22 -0.88
N PHE A 104 -12.41 11.63 -1.47
CA PHE A 104 -12.09 11.26 -2.86
C PHE A 104 -11.52 9.84 -2.98
N ARG A 105 -10.88 9.33 -1.93
CA ARG A 105 -10.36 7.95 -1.92
C ARG A 105 -11.48 6.92 -1.96
N PHE A 106 -12.60 7.17 -1.28
CA PHE A 106 -13.71 6.23 -1.22
C PHE A 106 -14.28 5.88 -2.62
N PRO A 107 -14.70 6.85 -3.47
CA PRO A 107 -15.16 6.52 -4.83
C PRO A 107 -14.06 5.89 -5.70
N LEU A 108 -12.80 6.28 -5.54
CA LEU A 108 -11.68 5.64 -6.24
C LEU A 108 -11.53 4.16 -5.89
N VAL A 109 -11.59 3.83 -4.59
CA VAL A 109 -11.54 2.43 -4.13
C VAL A 109 -12.74 1.65 -4.67
N LEU A 110 -13.93 2.24 -4.67
CA LEU A 110 -15.11 1.61 -5.27
C LEU A 110 -14.91 1.29 -6.76
N LEU A 111 -14.31 2.19 -7.54
CA LEU A 111 -13.99 1.93 -8.94
C LEU A 111 -13.08 0.71 -9.11
N TYR A 112 -12.05 0.57 -8.28
CA TYR A 112 -11.17 -0.61 -8.32
C TYR A 112 -11.91 -1.88 -7.89
N CYS A 113 -12.78 -1.81 -6.88
CA CYS A 113 -13.60 -2.93 -6.47
C CYS A 113 -14.57 -3.38 -7.57
N PHE A 114 -15.21 -2.44 -8.26
CA PHE A 114 -16.07 -2.76 -9.39
C PHE A 114 -15.31 -3.36 -10.57
N LEU A 115 -14.09 -2.87 -10.84
CA LEU A 115 -13.21 -3.45 -11.86
C LEU A 115 -12.86 -4.92 -11.50
N GLY A 116 -12.47 -5.16 -10.25
CA GLY A 116 -12.17 -6.51 -9.77
C GLY A 116 -13.37 -7.43 -9.80
N LEU A 117 -14.55 -6.95 -9.40
CA LEU A 117 -15.80 -7.71 -9.49
C LEU A 117 -16.16 -8.03 -10.95
N GLY A 118 -16.04 -7.06 -11.84
CA GLY A 118 -16.27 -7.25 -13.27
C GLY A 118 -15.35 -8.33 -13.86
N LEU A 119 -14.06 -8.30 -13.51
CA LEU A 119 -13.10 -9.33 -13.94
C LEU A 119 -13.44 -10.70 -13.35
N ALA A 120 -13.86 -10.78 -12.10
CA ALA A 120 -14.28 -12.04 -11.49
C ALA A 120 -15.49 -12.65 -12.23
N ILE A 121 -16.51 -11.85 -12.53
CA ILE A 121 -17.68 -12.30 -13.30
C ILE A 121 -17.28 -12.74 -14.70
N PHE A 122 -16.46 -11.94 -15.40
CA PHE A 122 -15.96 -12.27 -16.71
C PHE A 122 -15.19 -13.59 -16.72
N SER A 123 -14.32 -13.81 -15.74
CA SER A 123 -13.55 -15.07 -15.62
C SER A 123 -14.39 -16.30 -15.32
N LEU A 124 -15.57 -16.14 -14.69
CA LEU A 124 -16.53 -17.23 -14.51
C LEU A 124 -17.31 -17.55 -15.79
N GLN A 125 -17.50 -16.57 -16.68
CA GLN A 125 -18.15 -16.74 -17.98
C GLN A 125 -17.17 -17.29 -19.03
N ASP A 126 -15.91 -16.89 -18.96
CA ASP A 126 -14.84 -17.30 -19.85
C ASP A 126 -13.67 -17.93 -19.09
N ALA A 127 -13.75 -19.25 -18.90
CA ALA A 127 -12.71 -20.03 -18.23
C ALA A 127 -11.35 -19.96 -18.95
N GLN A 128 -11.31 -19.62 -20.27
CA GLN A 128 -10.08 -19.54 -21.03
C GLN A 128 -9.15 -18.45 -20.51
N LEU A 129 -9.71 -17.35 -19.96
CA LEU A 129 -8.91 -16.29 -19.35
C LEU A 129 -8.06 -16.85 -18.21
N ILE A 130 -8.68 -17.60 -17.29
CA ILE A 130 -7.96 -18.19 -16.14
C ILE A 130 -7.03 -19.30 -16.58
N ASP A 131 -7.43 -20.12 -17.57
CA ASP A 131 -6.63 -21.22 -18.08
C ASP A 131 -5.38 -20.76 -18.84
N SER A 132 -5.40 -19.55 -19.40
CA SER A 132 -4.26 -18.94 -20.10
C SER A 132 -3.22 -18.32 -19.16
N LEU A 133 -3.51 -18.18 -17.85
CA LEU A 133 -2.58 -17.60 -16.89
C LEU A 133 -1.36 -18.51 -16.67
N PRO A 134 -0.13 -17.94 -16.64
CA PRO A 134 1.07 -18.70 -16.31
C PRO A 134 1.00 -19.21 -14.85
N LEU A 135 1.69 -20.32 -14.60
CA LEU A 135 1.83 -20.89 -13.28
C LEU A 135 3.01 -20.24 -12.55
N LEU A 136 2.86 -19.98 -11.28
CA LEU A 136 3.95 -19.67 -10.35
C LEU A 136 4.81 -20.92 -10.11
N GLU A 137 6.01 -20.75 -9.57
CA GLU A 137 6.87 -21.88 -9.16
C GLU A 137 6.17 -22.82 -8.15
N SER A 138 5.24 -22.29 -7.35
CA SER A 138 4.38 -23.05 -6.44
C SER A 138 3.31 -23.93 -7.12
N GLY A 139 3.23 -23.93 -8.45
CA GLY A 139 2.20 -24.64 -9.24
C GLY A 139 0.82 -23.98 -9.22
N LYS A 140 0.65 -22.84 -8.54
CA LYS A 140 -0.59 -22.05 -8.55
C LYS A 140 -0.61 -21.07 -9.72
N ARG A 141 -1.81 -20.73 -10.21
CA ARG A 141 -1.96 -19.72 -11.27
C ARG A 141 -1.57 -18.33 -10.74
N ASN A 142 -0.90 -17.54 -11.58
CA ASN A 142 -0.51 -16.17 -11.23
C ASN A 142 -1.69 -15.21 -11.45
N TYR A 143 -2.54 -15.06 -10.42
CA TYR A 143 -3.69 -14.17 -10.47
C TYR A 143 -3.34 -12.67 -10.56
N ASN A 144 -2.07 -12.29 -10.33
CA ASN A 144 -1.63 -10.91 -10.55
C ASN A 144 -1.71 -10.51 -12.04
N LEU A 145 -1.74 -11.49 -12.94
CA LEU A 145 -1.79 -11.29 -14.38
C LEU A 145 -3.21 -11.32 -14.98
N VAL A 146 -4.27 -11.50 -14.16
CA VAL A 146 -5.66 -11.57 -14.67
C VAL A 146 -6.01 -10.30 -15.44
N PHE A 147 -5.79 -9.12 -14.86
CA PHE A 147 -6.10 -7.85 -15.50
C PHE A 147 -5.24 -7.58 -16.74
N PRO A 148 -3.90 -7.69 -16.69
CA PRO A 148 -3.08 -7.57 -17.90
C PRO A 148 -3.48 -8.55 -19.03
N GLN A 149 -3.80 -9.78 -18.69
CA GLN A 149 -4.23 -10.79 -19.66
C GLN A 149 -5.58 -10.43 -20.30
N PHE A 150 -6.55 -10.03 -19.49
CA PHE A 150 -7.84 -9.55 -19.97
C PHE A 150 -7.67 -8.37 -20.95
N VAL A 151 -6.84 -7.38 -20.57
CA VAL A 151 -6.55 -6.21 -21.40
C VAL A 151 -5.92 -6.60 -22.72
N SER A 152 -4.93 -7.51 -22.70
CA SER A 152 -4.21 -7.94 -23.92
C SER A 152 -5.10 -8.69 -24.91
N GLN A 153 -6.13 -9.41 -24.41
CA GLN A 153 -7.02 -10.23 -25.23
C GLN A 153 -8.23 -9.46 -25.77
N ASN A 154 -8.72 -8.47 -25.00
CA ASN A 154 -10.02 -7.86 -25.28
C ASN A 154 -9.95 -6.38 -25.73
N PHE A 155 -8.79 -5.72 -25.60
CA PHE A 155 -8.66 -4.31 -25.94
C PHE A 155 -7.96 -4.08 -27.26
N SER A 156 -8.33 -3.00 -27.94
CA SER A 156 -7.59 -2.56 -29.13
C SER A 156 -6.18 -2.07 -28.74
N PRO A 157 -5.20 -2.12 -29.65
CA PRO A 157 -3.81 -1.75 -29.36
C PRO A 157 -3.63 -0.39 -28.69
N GLY A 158 -4.41 0.63 -29.09
CA GLY A 158 -4.37 1.97 -28.47
C GLY A 158 -4.87 1.99 -27.02
N LEU A 159 -5.91 1.22 -26.71
CA LEU A 159 -6.43 1.09 -25.34
C LEU A 159 -5.50 0.25 -24.46
N VAL A 160 -4.88 -0.78 -24.99
CA VAL A 160 -3.81 -1.54 -24.29
C VAL A 160 -2.69 -0.58 -23.88
N GLY A 161 -2.24 0.28 -24.79
CA GLY A 161 -1.23 1.31 -24.50
C GLY A 161 -1.66 2.27 -23.40
N LEU A 162 -2.92 2.74 -23.39
CA LEU A 162 -3.46 3.62 -22.36
C LEU A 162 -3.44 2.94 -20.98
N VAL A 163 -3.87 1.69 -20.89
CA VAL A 163 -3.87 0.93 -19.63
C VAL A 163 -2.45 0.70 -19.12
N LEU A 164 -1.51 0.31 -20.01
CA LEU A 164 -0.11 0.14 -19.62
C LEU A 164 0.52 1.43 -19.11
N VAL A 165 0.25 2.57 -19.78
CA VAL A 165 0.70 3.90 -19.29
C VAL A 165 0.11 4.20 -17.93
N GLY A 166 -1.19 3.89 -17.70
CA GLY A 166 -1.84 4.06 -16.40
C GLY A 166 -1.20 3.21 -15.29
N LEU A 167 -0.89 1.94 -15.57
CA LEU A 167 -0.21 1.05 -14.62
C LEU A 167 1.21 1.54 -14.27
N VAL A 168 1.98 1.91 -15.30
CA VAL A 168 3.34 2.46 -15.09
C VAL A 168 3.27 3.77 -14.30
N ALA A 169 2.31 4.65 -14.61
CA ALA A 169 2.09 5.89 -13.89
C ALA A 169 1.80 5.65 -12.40
N ALA A 170 0.93 4.68 -12.08
CA ALA A 170 0.62 4.31 -10.70
C ALA A 170 1.86 3.79 -9.94
N ALA A 171 2.65 2.93 -10.59
CA ALA A 171 3.90 2.42 -10.01
C ALA A 171 4.91 3.55 -9.77
N MET A 172 5.11 4.45 -10.73
CA MET A 172 6.04 5.59 -10.61
C MET A 172 5.64 6.51 -9.46
N SER A 173 4.37 6.83 -9.28
CA SER A 173 3.87 7.67 -8.17
C SER A 173 4.29 7.12 -6.80
N SER A 174 4.13 5.82 -6.61
CA SER A 174 4.49 5.17 -5.34
C SER A 174 6.01 5.11 -5.13
N ILE A 175 6.76 4.75 -6.18
CA ILE A 175 8.22 4.62 -6.12
C ILE A 175 8.87 5.99 -5.86
N ASP A 176 8.44 7.04 -6.55
CA ASP A 176 8.98 8.40 -6.37
C ASP A 176 8.81 8.89 -4.93
N SER A 177 7.63 8.67 -4.36
CA SER A 177 7.32 9.06 -2.98
C SER A 177 8.15 8.27 -1.97
N ALA A 178 8.25 6.94 -2.15
CA ALA A 178 9.02 6.07 -1.26
C ALA A 178 10.52 6.40 -1.30
N LEU A 179 11.11 6.53 -2.49
CA LEU A 179 12.52 6.85 -2.64
C LEU A 179 12.87 8.24 -2.09
N ASN A 180 12.00 9.23 -2.30
CA ASN A 180 12.18 10.57 -1.75
C ASN A 180 12.15 10.55 -0.21
N SER A 181 11.21 9.80 0.38
CA SER A 181 11.07 9.66 1.82
C SER A 181 12.27 8.95 2.45
N LEU A 182 12.69 7.82 1.89
CA LEU A 182 13.86 7.06 2.34
C LEU A 182 15.15 7.89 2.27
N ALA A 183 15.33 8.61 1.16
CA ALA A 183 16.48 9.49 1.00
C ALA A 183 16.46 10.66 2.01
N ALA A 184 15.30 11.28 2.24
CA ALA A 184 15.14 12.38 3.18
C ALA A 184 15.45 11.94 4.61
N VAL A 185 14.88 10.82 5.08
CA VAL A 185 15.17 10.25 6.41
C VAL A 185 16.65 9.90 6.54
N THR A 186 17.22 9.26 5.52
CA THR A 186 18.66 8.90 5.56
C THR A 186 19.55 10.13 5.70
N VAL A 187 19.23 11.20 4.98
CA VAL A 187 20.03 12.44 5.07
C VAL A 187 19.80 13.17 6.39
N GLU A 188 18.55 13.37 6.80
CA GLU A 188 18.23 14.17 8.00
C GLU A 188 18.63 13.47 9.29
N ASP A 189 18.39 12.16 9.41
CA ASP A 189 18.55 11.44 10.67
C ASP A 189 19.94 10.78 10.82
N PHE A 190 20.59 10.39 9.72
CA PHE A 190 21.84 9.65 9.78
C PHE A 190 23.06 10.42 9.26
N ILE A 191 22.91 11.22 8.20
CA ILE A 191 24.04 11.92 7.57
C ILE A 191 24.24 13.28 8.22
N LYS A 192 23.21 14.11 8.29
CA LYS A 192 23.27 15.49 8.77
C LYS A 192 23.79 15.62 10.21
N PRO A 193 23.42 14.75 11.18
CA PRO A 193 23.98 14.82 12.53
C PRO A 193 25.50 14.57 12.60
N LYS A 194 26.04 13.86 11.60
CA LYS A 194 27.49 13.57 11.52
C LYS A 194 28.28 14.62 10.76
N LEU A 195 27.61 15.52 10.05
CA LEU A 195 28.23 16.60 9.30
C LEU A 195 28.49 17.80 10.21
N LYS A 196 29.61 18.51 9.97
CA LYS A 196 29.91 19.77 10.67
C LYS A 196 28.90 20.85 10.26
N ASN A 197 28.58 21.78 11.16
CA ASN A 197 27.55 22.84 11.03
C ASN A 197 27.72 23.80 9.80
N GLN A 198 28.70 23.62 8.93
CA GLN A 198 28.96 24.42 7.75
C GLN A 198 28.71 23.72 6.42
N THR A 199 27.94 22.62 6.42
CA THR A 199 27.65 21.88 5.18
C THR A 199 26.74 22.72 4.29
N SER A 200 27.15 22.94 3.05
CA SER A 200 26.38 23.69 2.06
C SER A 200 25.08 22.97 1.69
N GLY A 201 24.02 23.74 1.40
CA GLY A 201 22.77 23.14 0.87
C GLY A 201 22.96 22.34 -0.41
N LYS A 202 24.00 22.65 -1.21
CA LYS A 202 24.36 21.87 -2.41
C LYS A 202 24.89 20.48 -2.06
N ASP A 203 25.65 20.36 -0.97
CA ASP A 203 26.19 19.08 -0.52
C ASP A 203 25.06 18.18 0.02
N LEU A 204 24.10 18.75 0.76
CA LEU A 204 22.91 18.02 1.23
C LEU A 204 22.07 17.51 0.07
N LEU A 205 21.92 18.30 -1.00
CA LEU A 205 21.25 17.85 -2.23
C LEU A 205 21.99 16.69 -2.91
N LEU A 206 23.33 16.74 -2.93
CA LEU A 206 24.15 15.66 -3.47
C LEU A 206 23.98 14.37 -2.67
N TYR A 207 24.05 14.47 -1.33
CA TYR A 207 23.78 13.33 -0.46
C TYR A 207 22.37 12.76 -0.69
N GLY A 208 21.35 13.60 -0.81
CA GLY A 208 20.00 13.18 -1.13
C GLY A 208 19.92 12.37 -2.43
N ARG A 209 20.59 12.83 -3.50
CA ARG A 209 20.64 12.10 -4.78
C ARG A 209 21.35 10.75 -4.66
N ILE A 210 22.46 10.69 -3.96
CA ILE A 210 23.21 9.45 -3.74
C ILE A 210 22.35 8.46 -2.95
N CYS A 211 21.68 8.91 -1.88
CA CYS A 211 20.78 8.07 -1.09
C CYS A 211 19.59 7.57 -1.93
N THR A 212 19.02 8.40 -2.80
CA THR A 212 17.93 7.99 -3.69
C THR A 212 18.40 6.86 -4.63
N ILE A 213 19.59 6.98 -5.23
CA ILE A 213 20.15 5.93 -6.09
C ILE A 213 20.40 4.65 -5.30
N PHE A 214 20.96 4.75 -4.11
CA PHE A 214 21.19 3.59 -3.23
C PHE A 214 19.89 2.85 -2.92
N TRP A 215 18.85 3.57 -2.49
CA TRP A 215 17.54 2.98 -2.19
C TRP A 215 16.83 2.43 -3.42
N ALA A 216 17.01 3.05 -4.59
CA ALA A 216 16.48 2.51 -5.85
C ALA A 216 17.11 1.17 -6.22
N ILE A 217 18.45 1.05 -6.11
CA ILE A 217 19.15 -0.21 -6.35
C ILE A 217 18.70 -1.29 -5.35
N PHE A 218 18.57 -0.91 -4.08
CA PHE A 218 18.08 -1.83 -3.03
C PHE A 218 16.66 -2.32 -3.34
N ALA A 219 15.74 -1.42 -3.74
CA ALA A 219 14.37 -1.77 -4.08
C ALA A 219 14.31 -2.72 -5.29
N ILE A 220 15.11 -2.49 -6.32
CA ILE A 220 15.22 -3.38 -7.49
C ILE A 220 15.72 -4.78 -7.05
N ALA A 221 16.79 -4.83 -6.26
CA ALA A 221 17.31 -6.11 -5.78
C ALA A 221 16.28 -6.87 -4.93
N PHE A 222 15.56 -6.16 -4.06
CA PHE A 222 14.53 -6.75 -3.20
C PHE A 222 13.30 -7.24 -3.98
N SER A 223 12.95 -6.58 -5.10
CA SER A 223 11.78 -6.95 -5.90
C SER A 223 11.83 -8.38 -6.44
N PHE A 224 13.02 -8.96 -6.62
CA PHE A 224 13.17 -10.35 -7.08
C PHE A 224 12.76 -11.40 -6.04
N TYR A 225 12.61 -11.01 -4.76
CA TYR A 225 12.24 -11.91 -3.67
C TYR A 225 10.78 -11.77 -3.23
N VAL A 226 10.04 -10.80 -3.76
CA VAL A 226 8.68 -10.47 -3.26
C VAL A 226 7.65 -11.55 -3.63
N GLU A 227 7.81 -12.23 -4.76
CA GLU A 227 6.87 -13.24 -5.25
C GLU A 227 6.76 -14.45 -4.32
N ASP A 228 7.80 -14.73 -3.53
CA ASP A 228 7.86 -15.88 -2.63
C ASP A 228 7.10 -15.67 -1.31
N ILE A 229 6.68 -14.43 -1.01
CA ILE A 229 6.15 -14.06 0.30
C ILE A 229 4.64 -14.36 0.44
N ALA A 230 3.86 -14.15 -0.62
CA ALA A 230 2.42 -14.37 -0.61
C ALA A 230 1.85 -14.58 -2.02
N PRO A 231 0.63 -15.15 -2.13
CA PRO A 231 -0.02 -15.44 -3.42
C PRO A 231 -0.25 -14.20 -4.29
N THR A 232 -0.39 -13.03 -3.67
CA THR A 232 -0.51 -11.75 -4.36
C THR A 232 0.47 -10.72 -3.79
N VAL A 233 1.00 -9.86 -4.65
CA VAL A 233 1.93 -8.79 -4.23
C VAL A 233 1.28 -7.85 -3.22
N LEU A 234 -0.01 -7.56 -3.38
CA LEU A 234 -0.76 -6.71 -2.46
C LEU A 234 -0.80 -7.31 -1.04
N GLU A 235 -1.05 -8.60 -0.93
CA GLU A 235 -1.09 -9.31 0.35
C GLU A 235 0.30 -9.37 0.98
N ALA A 236 1.34 -9.67 0.20
CA ALA A 236 2.73 -9.70 0.67
C ALA A 236 3.14 -8.38 1.35
N VAL A 237 2.91 -7.26 0.66
CA VAL A 237 3.26 -5.92 1.17
C VAL A 237 2.48 -5.58 2.45
N ASN A 238 1.18 -5.89 2.47
CA ASN A 238 0.35 -5.62 3.65
C ASN A 238 0.70 -6.51 4.84
N LYS A 239 1.01 -7.78 4.63
CA LYS A 239 1.49 -8.70 5.69
C LYS A 239 2.79 -8.20 6.32
N ILE A 240 3.79 -7.86 5.50
CA ILE A 240 5.07 -7.30 5.98
C ILE A 240 4.82 -5.99 6.74
N GLY A 241 4.01 -5.10 6.19
CA GLY A 241 3.63 -3.84 6.85
C GLY A 241 2.96 -4.07 8.19
N SER A 242 2.01 -4.99 8.26
CA SER A 242 1.25 -5.27 9.49
C SER A 242 2.10 -5.82 10.64
N MET A 243 3.23 -6.45 10.36
CA MET A 243 4.16 -6.86 11.42
C MET A 243 4.75 -5.66 12.18
N VAL A 244 4.94 -4.53 11.50
CA VAL A 244 5.69 -3.37 12.04
C VAL A 244 4.79 -2.17 12.33
N ASN A 245 3.70 -2.02 11.59
CA ASN A 245 2.81 -0.84 11.68
C ASN A 245 2.23 -0.63 13.09
N GLY A 246 1.76 -1.71 13.74
CA GLY A 246 1.21 -1.63 15.09
C GLY A 246 2.24 -1.12 16.11
N PRO A 247 3.42 -1.75 16.22
CA PRO A 247 4.52 -1.27 17.07
C PRO A 247 4.96 0.18 16.79
N ILE A 248 5.06 0.59 15.52
CA ILE A 248 5.41 1.97 15.17
C ILE A 248 4.31 2.95 15.61
N LEU A 249 3.04 2.61 15.37
CA LEU A 249 1.92 3.43 15.80
C LEU A 249 1.91 3.61 17.33
N ALA A 250 2.26 2.57 18.09
CA ALA A 250 2.38 2.65 19.55
C ALA A 250 3.49 3.64 19.96
N LEU A 251 4.67 3.59 19.34
CA LEU A 251 5.75 4.56 19.61
C LEU A 251 5.29 6.00 19.40
N VAL A 252 4.63 6.28 18.27
CA VAL A 252 4.13 7.63 17.96
C VAL A 252 3.05 8.03 18.97
N THR A 253 2.15 7.11 19.35
CA THR A 253 1.10 7.34 20.33
C THR A 253 1.70 7.65 21.71
N ILE A 254 2.69 6.89 22.16
CA ILE A 254 3.43 7.16 23.42
C ILE A 254 4.11 8.53 23.36
N ALA A 255 4.75 8.87 22.24
CA ALA A 255 5.41 10.16 22.09
C ALA A 255 4.42 11.33 22.19
N ILE A 256 3.23 11.20 21.61
CA ILE A 256 2.19 12.24 21.66
C ILE A 256 1.55 12.33 23.05
N LEU A 257 1.16 11.20 23.66
CA LEU A 257 0.40 11.19 24.92
C LEU A 257 1.29 11.41 26.14
N ALA A 258 2.43 10.75 26.22
CA ALA A 258 3.34 10.85 27.36
C ALA A 258 4.35 12.01 27.24
N GLY A 259 4.63 12.46 26.02
CA GLY A 259 5.55 13.57 25.75
C GLY A 259 6.89 13.41 26.49
N LYS A 260 7.31 14.42 27.25
CA LYS A 260 8.56 14.40 28.02
C LYS A 260 8.62 13.37 29.15
N ARG A 261 7.50 12.73 29.50
CA ARG A 261 7.45 11.67 30.53
C ARG A 261 7.81 10.31 29.98
N ALA A 262 7.73 10.12 28.64
CA ALA A 262 8.14 8.89 28.01
C ALA A 262 9.66 8.71 28.14
N ARG A 263 10.10 7.57 28.67
CA ARG A 263 11.51 7.19 28.67
C ARG A 263 11.81 6.38 27.39
N GLU A 264 12.78 6.84 26.63
CA GLU A 264 13.19 6.22 25.36
C GLU A 264 13.42 4.70 25.47
N SER A 265 14.08 4.26 26.57
CA SER A 265 14.35 2.84 26.80
C SER A 265 13.09 1.99 26.92
N PHE A 266 12.04 2.49 27.60
CA PHE A 266 10.79 1.74 27.73
C PHE A 266 10.01 1.71 26.42
N ALA A 267 10.02 2.82 25.68
CA ALA A 267 9.38 2.88 24.36
C ALA A 267 10.05 1.87 23.38
N LEU A 268 11.39 1.80 23.39
CA LEU A 268 12.10 0.83 22.57
C LEU A 268 11.83 -0.62 23.00
N ILE A 269 11.77 -0.91 24.29
CA ILE A 269 11.41 -2.25 24.79
C ILE A 269 9.99 -2.60 24.33
N GLY A 270 9.03 -1.69 24.50
CA GLY A 270 7.65 -1.87 24.02
C GLY A 270 7.60 -2.18 22.52
N PHE A 271 8.32 -1.42 21.70
CA PHE A 271 8.41 -1.66 20.27
C PHE A 271 8.89 -3.07 19.95
N TRP A 272 9.99 -3.50 20.56
CA TRP A 272 10.53 -4.85 20.32
C TRP A 272 9.62 -5.95 20.85
N CYS A 273 8.96 -5.75 21.99
CA CYS A 273 7.96 -6.68 22.50
C CYS A 273 6.79 -6.84 21.53
N GLY A 274 6.26 -5.75 21.00
CA GLY A 274 5.20 -5.80 20.01
C GLY A 274 5.62 -6.47 18.70
N LEU A 275 6.81 -6.17 18.22
CA LEU A 275 7.38 -6.82 17.03
C LEU A 275 7.54 -8.33 17.23
N VAL A 276 8.15 -8.74 18.33
CA VAL A 276 8.31 -10.16 18.68
C VAL A 276 6.96 -10.85 18.84
N SER A 277 5.99 -10.19 19.49
CA SER A 277 4.62 -10.69 19.62
C SER A 277 3.97 -10.96 18.26
N ASN A 278 4.12 -10.05 17.29
CA ASN A 278 3.61 -10.24 15.94
C ASN A 278 4.27 -11.42 15.23
N PHE A 279 5.59 -11.58 15.34
CA PHE A 279 6.30 -12.75 14.79
C PHE A 279 5.84 -14.06 15.45
N LEU A 280 5.68 -14.06 16.77
CA LEU A 280 5.18 -15.23 17.50
C LEU A 280 3.75 -15.57 17.09
N THR A 281 2.88 -14.57 16.95
CA THR A 281 1.50 -14.77 16.49
C THR A 281 1.49 -15.35 15.08
N ALA A 282 2.26 -14.81 14.16
CA ALA A 282 2.37 -15.31 12.80
C ALA A 282 2.86 -16.77 12.72
N TYR A 283 3.77 -17.15 13.62
CA TYR A 283 4.36 -18.48 13.62
C TYR A 283 3.53 -19.52 14.40
N LEU A 284 3.01 -19.15 15.58
CA LEU A 284 2.31 -20.09 16.48
C LEU A 284 0.80 -20.17 16.20
N LEU A 285 0.22 -19.13 15.63
CA LEU A 285 -1.22 -19.00 15.40
C LEU A 285 -1.50 -18.62 13.94
N PRO A 286 -1.19 -19.50 12.97
CA PRO A 286 -1.32 -19.21 11.54
C PRO A 286 -2.78 -18.93 11.12
N ASP A 287 -3.77 -19.40 11.90
CA ASP A 287 -5.19 -19.16 11.66
C ASP A 287 -5.65 -17.75 12.09
N VAL A 288 -4.80 -16.99 12.78
CA VAL A 288 -5.11 -15.60 13.14
C VAL A 288 -4.80 -14.70 11.96
N SER A 289 -5.84 -14.01 11.45
CA SER A 289 -5.70 -13.06 10.35
C SER A 289 -4.55 -12.07 10.60
N TRP A 290 -3.72 -11.87 9.58
CA TRP A 290 -2.61 -10.93 9.60
C TRP A 290 -3.04 -9.47 9.88
N LEU A 291 -4.29 -9.13 9.64
CA LEU A 291 -4.85 -7.83 9.98
C LEU A 291 -4.83 -7.57 11.50
N TRP A 292 -5.00 -8.61 12.33
CA TRP A 292 -4.90 -8.50 13.77
C TRP A 292 -3.50 -8.17 14.27
N TRP A 293 -2.44 -8.44 13.50
CA TRP A 293 -1.07 -8.10 13.90
C TRP A 293 -0.88 -6.61 14.15
N ASN A 294 -1.62 -5.75 13.43
CA ASN A 294 -1.61 -4.29 13.68
C ASN A 294 -2.11 -3.97 15.09
N VAL A 295 -3.20 -4.61 15.52
CA VAL A 295 -3.83 -4.40 16.84
C VAL A 295 -2.97 -5.02 17.94
N ILE A 296 -2.55 -6.28 17.77
CA ILE A 296 -1.74 -7.02 18.74
C ILE A 296 -0.41 -6.29 18.96
N GLY A 297 0.31 -5.97 17.89
CA GLY A 297 1.57 -5.24 17.97
C GLY A 297 1.43 -3.89 18.66
N PHE A 298 0.36 -3.14 18.39
CA PHE A 298 0.09 -1.88 19.08
C PHE A 298 -0.17 -2.09 20.58
N CYS A 299 -1.09 -2.98 20.94
CA CYS A 299 -1.47 -3.22 22.35
C CYS A 299 -0.32 -3.76 23.21
N VAL A 300 0.56 -4.57 22.62
CA VAL A 300 1.73 -5.11 23.36
C VAL A 300 2.84 -4.06 23.48
N SER A 301 2.93 -3.11 22.54
CA SER A 301 3.99 -2.09 22.53
C SER A 301 3.68 -0.91 23.45
N ILE A 302 2.40 -0.64 23.79
CA ILE A 302 1.99 0.49 24.61
C ILE A 302 2.16 0.21 26.11
#